data_99adb4feffafa7f39a1e9648a54ec0ec
#
_entry.id   99adb4feffafa7f39a1e9648a54ec0ec
#
_cell.length_a   1.000
_cell.length_b   1.000
_cell.length_c   1.000
_cell.angle_alpha   90.00
_cell.angle_beta   90.00
_cell.angle_gamma   90.00
#
_symmetry.space_group_name_H-M   'P 1'
#
loop_
_entity.id
_entity.type
_entity.pdbx_description
1 polymer ?
#
loop_
_entity_poly.entity_id
_entity_poly.type
_entity_poly.pdbx_seq_one_letter_code
_entity_poly.pdbx_strand_id
1 'polypeptide(L)'
;MFFIRSGSGLESILSLLPGVMTISVLFGTTSMLAVTITFEKRSRSFERLLLAPISLELLMLAKTSGAIVFGVVNAFVPIIIAAFLTDLSGIAWSLVIPAIILIGIVSTFLGLFIAVSVSEIFEAQTFSNFFRFPMIFLCGLFFPIMSLPIFIRPLSYILPVTYGVDILHGAVSGEHIMSFTLDFIILGAFCIVLFALSLRNIKRRWIV
;
A
#
# COMPACT_ATOMS: atom_id res chain seq x y z
N MET A 1 14.10 25.92 10.88
CA MET A 1 15.23 25.70 11.79
C MET A 1 14.82 25.67 13.27
N PHE A 2 13.53 25.44 13.59
CA PHE A 2 13.01 25.49 14.97
C PHE A 2 12.68 24.12 15.59
N PHE A 3 12.72 23.03 14.81
CA PHE A 3 12.30 21.68 15.26
C PHE A 3 13.41 20.75 15.77
N ILE A 4 14.67 21.17 15.73
CA ILE A 4 15.81 20.25 15.98
C ILE A 4 16.38 20.36 17.41
N ARG A 5 15.79 21.12 18.33
CA ARG A 5 16.42 21.42 19.63
C ARG A 5 15.68 20.94 20.89
N SER A 6 14.72 20.05 20.78
CA SER A 6 14.16 19.39 21.97
C SER A 6 13.95 17.91 21.68
N GLY A 7 14.05 17.04 22.70
CA GLY A 7 13.73 15.62 22.59
C GLY A 7 12.36 15.35 21.96
N SER A 8 11.43 16.29 22.06
CA SER A 8 10.14 16.31 21.37
C SER A 8 10.21 16.28 19.84
N GLY A 9 11.28 16.80 19.24
CA GLY A 9 11.43 16.81 17.77
C GLY A 9 11.84 15.45 17.21
N LEU A 10 12.65 14.69 17.93
CA LEU A 10 13.09 13.35 17.51
C LEU A 10 11.98 12.33 17.69
N GLU A 11 11.23 12.38 18.79
CA GLU A 11 10.04 11.57 19.01
C GLU A 11 8.96 11.84 17.95
N SER A 12 8.82 13.10 17.52
CA SER A 12 7.89 13.47 16.43
C SER A 12 8.30 12.87 15.08
N ILE A 13 9.60 12.73 14.78
CA ILE A 13 10.07 12.10 13.54
C ILE A 13 9.75 10.61 13.55
N LEU A 14 10.02 9.91 14.65
CA LEU A 14 9.73 8.48 14.79
C LEU A 14 8.23 8.20 14.71
N SER A 15 7.39 9.04 15.31
CA SER A 15 5.93 8.85 15.25
C SER A 15 5.34 9.06 13.85
N LEU A 16 5.97 9.87 13.00
CA LEU A 16 5.54 10.09 11.61
C LEU A 16 6.11 9.07 10.62
N LEU A 17 7.17 8.36 11.00
CA LEU A 17 7.88 7.43 10.11
C LEU A 17 6.98 6.34 9.54
N PRO A 18 6.13 5.62 10.32
CA PRO A 18 5.20 4.62 9.80
C PRO A 18 4.25 5.17 8.73
N GLY A 19 3.73 6.37 8.96
CA GLY A 19 2.84 7.07 8.02
C GLY A 19 3.54 7.38 6.71
N VAL A 20 4.73 7.97 6.75
CA VAL A 20 5.49 8.35 5.54
C VAL A 20 5.94 7.12 4.76
N MET A 21 6.38 6.04 5.43
CA MET A 21 6.71 4.76 4.80
C MET A 21 5.49 4.19 4.05
N THR A 22 4.34 4.15 4.70
CA THR A 22 3.10 3.65 4.11
C THR A 22 2.66 4.46 2.90
N ILE A 23 2.72 5.79 2.98
CA ILE A 23 2.40 6.68 1.85
C ILE A 23 3.33 6.40 0.68
N SER A 24 4.64 6.28 0.91
CA SER A 24 5.62 6.01 -0.13
C SER A 24 5.34 4.70 -0.87
N VAL A 25 4.99 3.64 -0.13
CA VAL A 25 4.57 2.36 -0.72
C VAL A 25 3.26 2.50 -1.48
N LEU A 26 2.23 3.06 -0.84
CA LEU A 26 0.88 3.17 -1.38
C LEU A 26 0.85 3.96 -2.71
N PHE A 27 1.54 5.09 -2.76
CA PHE A 27 1.62 5.90 -3.98
C PHE A 27 2.49 5.25 -5.04
N GLY A 28 3.63 4.70 -4.68
CA GLY A 28 4.54 4.04 -5.60
C GLY A 28 3.89 2.86 -6.31
N THR A 29 3.32 1.93 -5.56
CA THR A 29 2.76 0.69 -6.11
C THR A 29 1.46 0.91 -6.87
N THR A 30 0.47 1.59 -6.27
CA THR A 30 -0.87 1.72 -6.84
C THR A 30 -0.85 2.50 -8.15
N SER A 31 -0.16 3.66 -8.20
CA SER A 31 -0.06 4.46 -9.42
C SER A 31 0.69 3.74 -10.52
N MET A 32 1.84 3.16 -10.17
CA MET A 32 2.69 2.48 -11.15
C MET A 32 1.89 1.39 -11.87
N LEU A 33 1.23 0.52 -11.13
CA LEU A 33 0.51 -0.59 -11.74
C LEU A 33 -0.76 -0.14 -12.46
N ALA A 34 -1.57 0.74 -11.85
CA ALA A 34 -2.80 1.22 -12.46
C ALA A 34 -2.54 1.91 -13.81
N VAL A 35 -1.55 2.80 -13.85
CA VAL A 35 -1.19 3.52 -15.09
C VAL A 35 -0.55 2.59 -16.11
N THR A 36 0.39 1.73 -15.71
CA THR A 36 1.10 0.83 -16.62
C THR A 36 0.14 -0.13 -17.32
N ILE A 37 -0.73 -0.81 -16.58
CA ILE A 37 -1.68 -1.77 -17.18
C ILE A 37 -2.70 -1.06 -18.04
N THR A 38 -3.21 0.11 -17.65
CA THR A 38 -4.15 0.88 -18.45
C THR A 38 -3.48 1.38 -19.75
N PHE A 39 -2.21 1.81 -19.69
CA PHE A 39 -1.42 2.19 -20.87
C PHE A 39 -1.22 1.00 -21.81
N GLU A 40 -0.85 -0.17 -21.31
CA GLU A 40 -0.68 -1.38 -22.10
C GLU A 40 -1.99 -1.82 -22.78
N LYS A 41 -3.12 -1.69 -22.08
CA LYS A 41 -4.44 -1.95 -22.65
C LYS A 41 -4.73 -0.99 -23.80
N ARG A 42 -4.51 0.31 -23.60
CA ARG A 42 -4.74 1.33 -24.62
C ARG A 42 -3.86 1.15 -25.85
N SER A 43 -2.60 0.74 -25.67
CA SER A 43 -1.65 0.48 -26.76
C SER A 43 -1.84 -0.90 -27.41
N ARG A 44 -2.85 -1.68 -27.01
CA ARG A 44 -3.11 -3.07 -27.41
C ARG A 44 -1.94 -4.03 -27.18
N SER A 45 -0.94 -3.61 -26.41
CA SER A 45 0.19 -4.47 -26.04
C SER A 45 -0.26 -5.59 -25.10
N PHE A 46 -1.26 -5.33 -24.25
CA PHE A 46 -1.84 -6.30 -23.36
C PHE A 46 -2.50 -7.48 -24.08
N GLU A 47 -3.21 -7.22 -25.20
CA GLU A 47 -3.83 -8.25 -26.05
C GLU A 47 -2.78 -9.22 -26.62
N ARG A 48 -1.63 -8.69 -27.04
CA ARG A 48 -0.51 -9.53 -27.53
C ARG A 48 0.06 -10.43 -26.44
N LEU A 49 0.11 -9.95 -25.18
CA LEU A 49 0.57 -10.74 -24.04
C LEU A 49 -0.42 -11.87 -23.68
N LEU A 50 -1.72 -11.66 -23.90
CA LEU A 50 -2.74 -12.70 -23.71
C LEU A 50 -2.66 -13.82 -24.74
N LEU A 51 -2.03 -13.60 -25.89
CA LEU A 51 -1.78 -14.63 -26.90
C LEU A 51 -0.56 -15.52 -26.57
N ALA A 52 0.25 -15.13 -25.58
CA ALA A 52 1.37 -15.95 -25.14
C ALA A 52 0.88 -17.22 -24.41
N PRO A 53 1.57 -18.34 -24.51
CA PRO A 53 1.18 -19.62 -23.89
C PRO A 53 1.47 -19.63 -22.39
N ILE A 54 0.98 -18.63 -21.65
CA ILE A 54 1.12 -18.47 -20.20
C ILE A 54 -0.23 -18.27 -19.56
N SER A 55 -0.40 -18.74 -18.32
CA SER A 55 -1.64 -18.53 -17.59
C SER A 55 -1.83 -17.05 -17.24
N LEU A 56 -3.08 -16.59 -17.21
CA LEU A 56 -3.42 -15.22 -16.83
C LEU A 56 -2.92 -14.88 -15.42
N GLU A 57 -3.01 -15.82 -14.51
CA GLU A 57 -2.55 -15.68 -13.13
C GLU A 57 -1.04 -15.38 -13.08
N LEU A 58 -0.25 -16.16 -13.84
CA LEU A 58 1.20 -15.96 -13.90
C LEU A 58 1.57 -14.63 -14.56
N LEU A 59 0.87 -14.25 -15.63
CA LEU A 59 1.05 -12.94 -16.27
C LEU A 59 0.79 -11.79 -15.30
N MET A 60 -0.30 -11.85 -14.53
CA MET A 60 -0.64 -10.82 -13.55
C MET A 60 0.34 -10.79 -12.39
N LEU A 61 0.76 -11.94 -11.88
CA LEU A 61 1.79 -12.01 -10.84
C LEU A 61 3.12 -11.44 -11.32
N ALA A 62 3.55 -11.74 -12.54
CA ALA A 62 4.77 -11.18 -13.10
C ALA A 62 4.71 -9.64 -13.21
N LYS A 63 3.58 -9.08 -13.64
CA LYS A 63 3.38 -7.63 -13.73
C LYS A 63 3.32 -6.96 -12.36
N THR A 64 2.64 -7.58 -11.41
CA THR A 64 2.50 -7.04 -10.06
C THR A 64 3.80 -7.10 -9.28
N SER A 65 4.67 -8.10 -9.53
CA SER A 65 5.95 -8.22 -8.82
C SER A 65 6.85 -7.00 -9.03
N GLY A 66 6.92 -6.45 -10.24
CA GLY A 66 7.68 -5.25 -10.51
C GLY A 66 7.19 -4.03 -9.72
N ALA A 67 5.87 -3.85 -9.62
CA ALA A 67 5.28 -2.77 -8.83
C ALA A 67 5.51 -2.96 -7.33
N ILE A 68 5.44 -4.20 -6.83
CA ILE A 68 5.74 -4.53 -5.43
C ILE A 68 7.19 -4.17 -5.09
N VAL A 69 8.14 -4.63 -5.90
CA VAL A 69 9.58 -4.32 -5.70
C VAL A 69 9.80 -2.82 -5.70
N PHE A 70 9.23 -2.10 -6.66
CA PHE A 70 9.33 -0.64 -6.72
C PHE A 70 8.76 0.03 -5.46
N GLY A 71 7.59 -0.40 -4.98
CA GLY A 71 6.98 0.13 -3.77
C GLY A 71 7.81 -0.15 -2.50
N VAL A 72 8.31 -1.37 -2.37
CA VAL A 72 9.18 -1.75 -1.25
C VAL A 72 10.46 -0.90 -1.25
N VAL A 73 11.11 -0.71 -2.41
CA VAL A 73 12.29 0.15 -2.52
C VAL A 73 11.96 1.60 -2.12
N ASN A 74 10.81 2.13 -2.55
CA ASN A 74 10.37 3.48 -2.16
C ASN A 74 10.14 3.63 -0.65
N ALA A 75 9.76 2.57 0.06
CA ALA A 75 9.61 2.62 1.52
C ALA A 75 10.93 2.86 2.26
N PHE A 76 12.06 2.48 1.66
CA PHE A 76 13.37 2.72 2.26
C PHE A 76 13.82 4.17 2.17
N VAL A 77 13.26 4.98 1.27
CA VAL A 77 13.62 6.40 1.14
C VAL A 77 13.39 7.16 2.46
N PRO A 78 12.18 7.16 3.06
CA PRO A 78 11.97 7.81 4.36
C PRO A 78 12.77 7.16 5.49
N ILE A 79 13.03 5.86 5.45
CA ILE A 79 13.88 5.18 6.44
C ILE A 79 15.31 5.71 6.38
N ILE A 80 15.88 5.83 5.19
CA ILE A 80 17.23 6.36 4.99
C ILE A 80 17.29 7.81 5.50
N ILE A 81 16.33 8.64 5.18
CA ILE A 81 16.26 10.02 5.66
C ILE A 81 16.18 10.04 7.20
N ALA A 82 15.33 9.21 7.80
CA ALA A 82 15.20 9.11 9.24
C ALA A 82 16.50 8.63 9.92
N ALA A 83 17.26 7.72 9.30
CA ALA A 83 18.54 7.23 9.81
C ALA A 83 19.60 8.31 9.94
N PHE A 84 19.54 9.38 9.13
CA PHE A 84 20.42 10.55 9.28
C PHE A 84 19.96 11.51 10.37
N LEU A 85 18.69 11.44 10.79
CA LEU A 85 18.09 12.41 11.71
C LEU A 85 17.89 11.85 13.12
N THR A 86 17.76 10.53 13.26
CA THR A 86 17.42 9.86 14.53
C THR A 86 18.03 8.47 14.60
N ASP A 87 18.15 7.95 15.82
CA ASP A 87 18.60 6.57 16.06
C ASP A 87 17.44 5.59 15.83
N LEU A 88 17.67 4.63 14.94
CA LEU A 88 16.70 3.59 14.57
C LEU A 88 16.94 2.25 15.28
N SER A 89 17.81 2.20 16.29
CA SER A 89 18.20 0.96 16.99
C SER A 89 17.04 0.29 17.74
N GLY A 90 16.03 1.07 18.14
CA GLY A 90 14.85 0.58 18.86
C GLY A 90 13.75 -0.04 17.97
N ILE A 91 13.89 0.01 16.63
CA ILE A 91 12.86 -0.44 15.70
C ILE A 91 12.89 -1.97 15.55
N ALA A 92 11.71 -2.60 15.64
CA ALA A 92 11.54 -4.02 15.41
C ALA A 92 11.53 -4.36 13.88
N TRP A 93 12.70 -4.41 13.26
CA TRP A 93 12.86 -4.66 11.81
C TRP A 93 12.22 -5.97 11.34
N SER A 94 12.14 -6.97 12.20
CA SER A 94 11.45 -8.24 11.94
C SER A 94 9.95 -8.08 11.65
N LEU A 95 9.33 -7.01 12.13
CA LEU A 95 7.93 -6.65 11.84
C LEU A 95 7.83 -5.66 10.70
N VAL A 96 8.74 -4.69 10.62
CA VAL A 96 8.73 -3.62 9.60
C VAL A 96 8.85 -4.19 8.18
N ILE A 97 9.82 -5.07 7.93
CA ILE A 97 10.08 -5.60 6.59
C ILE A 97 8.89 -6.39 6.03
N PRO A 98 8.31 -7.38 6.76
CA PRO A 98 7.12 -8.09 6.29
C PRO A 98 5.90 -7.17 6.12
N ALA A 99 5.71 -6.18 7.01
CA ALA A 99 4.62 -5.21 6.91
C ALA A 99 4.72 -4.39 5.62
N ILE A 100 5.89 -3.83 5.31
CA ILE A 100 6.13 -3.06 4.07
C ILE A 100 5.84 -3.93 2.83
N ILE A 101 6.29 -5.17 2.83
CA ILE A 101 6.06 -6.10 1.71
C ILE A 101 4.55 -6.34 1.53
N LEU A 102 3.82 -6.64 2.61
CA LEU A 102 2.38 -6.89 2.54
C LEU A 102 1.58 -5.63 2.17
N ILE A 103 1.94 -4.47 2.71
CA ILE A 103 1.35 -3.18 2.27
C ILE A 103 1.60 -2.98 0.78
N GLY A 104 2.81 -3.28 0.30
CA GLY A 104 3.16 -3.21 -1.12
C GLY A 104 2.30 -4.16 -1.98
N ILE A 105 2.11 -5.40 -1.55
CA ILE A 105 1.29 -6.39 -2.24
C ILE A 105 -0.17 -5.94 -2.30
N VAL A 106 -0.77 -5.56 -1.17
CA VAL A 106 -2.17 -5.17 -1.12
C VAL A 106 -2.44 -3.90 -1.92
N SER A 107 -1.54 -2.92 -1.84
CA SER A 107 -1.63 -1.67 -2.59
C SER A 107 -1.45 -1.89 -4.10
N THR A 108 -0.59 -2.82 -4.49
CA THR A 108 -0.41 -3.24 -5.89
C THR A 108 -1.68 -3.92 -6.42
N PHE A 109 -2.28 -4.83 -5.66
CA PHE A 109 -3.53 -5.49 -6.06
C PHE A 109 -4.71 -4.52 -6.10
N LEU A 110 -4.73 -3.50 -5.26
CA LEU A 110 -5.67 -2.39 -5.39
C LEU A 110 -5.47 -1.64 -6.72
N GLY A 111 -4.21 -1.36 -7.09
CA GLY A 111 -3.86 -0.76 -8.38
C GLY A 111 -4.30 -1.63 -9.58
N LEU A 112 -4.12 -2.94 -9.48
CA LEU A 112 -4.61 -3.90 -10.47
C LEU A 112 -6.13 -3.88 -10.60
N PHE A 113 -6.84 -3.89 -9.47
CA PHE A 113 -8.29 -3.80 -9.43
C PHE A 113 -8.81 -2.51 -10.10
N ILE A 114 -8.16 -1.39 -9.85
CA ILE A 114 -8.47 -0.10 -10.47
C ILE A 114 -8.23 -0.17 -11.98
N ALA A 115 -7.07 -0.65 -12.43
CA ALA A 115 -6.70 -0.75 -13.84
C ALA A 115 -7.71 -1.57 -14.66
N VAL A 116 -8.23 -2.64 -14.07
CA VAL A 116 -9.26 -3.47 -14.72
C VAL A 116 -10.61 -2.78 -14.78
N SER A 117 -10.89 -1.87 -13.86
CA SER A 117 -12.19 -1.20 -13.74
C SER A 117 -12.36 0.02 -14.63
N VAL A 118 -11.26 0.57 -15.16
CA VAL A 118 -11.23 1.80 -15.97
C VAL A 118 -10.71 1.54 -17.39
N SER A 119 -10.93 2.51 -18.28
CA SER A 119 -10.51 2.41 -19.68
C SER A 119 -9.42 3.41 -20.04
N GLU A 120 -9.34 4.55 -19.37
CA GLU A 120 -8.44 5.63 -19.67
C GLU A 120 -7.41 5.84 -18.57
N ILE A 121 -6.21 6.31 -18.94
CA ILE A 121 -5.08 6.53 -17.99
C ILE A 121 -5.45 7.58 -16.94
N PHE A 122 -6.13 8.66 -17.34
CA PHE A 122 -6.57 9.70 -16.41
C PHE A 122 -7.63 9.19 -15.43
N GLU A 123 -8.52 8.31 -15.86
CA GLU A 123 -9.46 7.62 -14.98
C GLU A 123 -8.73 6.76 -13.96
N ALA A 124 -7.73 5.99 -14.40
CA ALA A 124 -6.92 5.16 -13.52
C ALA A 124 -6.26 5.98 -12.41
N GLN A 125 -5.70 7.14 -12.76
CA GLN A 125 -5.08 8.03 -11.79
C GLN A 125 -6.12 8.65 -10.84
N THR A 126 -7.26 9.09 -11.34
CA THR A 126 -8.35 9.68 -10.55
C THR A 126 -8.92 8.65 -9.56
N PHE A 127 -9.23 7.44 -10.02
CA PHE A 127 -9.70 6.36 -9.17
C PHE A 127 -8.66 5.93 -8.14
N SER A 128 -7.38 5.89 -8.51
CA SER A 128 -6.30 5.62 -7.57
C SER A 128 -6.28 6.64 -6.44
N ASN A 129 -6.41 7.91 -6.76
CA ASN A 129 -6.46 8.98 -5.75
C ASN A 129 -7.75 8.91 -4.92
N PHE A 130 -8.90 8.57 -5.52
CA PHE A 130 -10.16 8.40 -4.82
C PHE A 130 -10.07 7.33 -3.69
N PHE A 131 -9.34 6.25 -3.90
CA PHE A 131 -9.10 5.25 -2.85
C PHE A 131 -8.01 5.67 -1.87
N ARG A 132 -6.92 6.29 -2.35
CA ARG A 132 -5.79 6.66 -1.49
C ARG A 132 -6.11 7.76 -0.49
N PHE A 133 -6.80 8.82 -0.90
CA PHE A 133 -7.09 9.93 0.02
C PHE A 133 -7.85 9.48 1.27
N PRO A 134 -8.94 8.71 1.19
CA PRO A 134 -9.54 8.16 2.39
C PRO A 134 -8.57 7.30 3.22
N MET A 135 -7.73 6.48 2.58
CA MET A 135 -6.75 5.66 3.30
C MET A 135 -5.75 6.52 4.08
N ILE A 136 -5.25 7.61 3.51
CA ILE A 136 -4.30 8.51 4.17
C ILE A 136 -4.89 9.09 5.47
N PHE A 137 -6.15 9.46 5.45
CA PHE A 137 -6.80 10.12 6.60
C PHE A 137 -7.41 9.14 7.60
N LEU A 138 -7.88 7.99 7.15
CA LEU A 138 -8.64 7.07 7.99
C LEU A 138 -7.83 5.89 8.53
N CYS A 139 -6.70 5.54 7.91
CA CYS A 139 -5.92 4.37 8.31
C CYS A 139 -4.96 4.59 9.49
N GLY A 140 -5.03 5.73 10.17
CA GLY A 140 -4.16 5.99 11.32
C GLY A 140 -2.76 6.49 10.96
N LEU A 141 -2.52 6.92 9.70
CA LEU A 141 -1.21 7.38 9.25
C LEU A 141 -0.72 8.64 9.96
N PHE A 142 -1.60 9.63 10.13
CA PHE A 142 -1.29 10.91 10.76
C PHE A 142 -1.99 11.11 12.10
N PHE A 143 -3.16 10.50 12.27
CA PHE A 143 -3.98 10.64 13.47
C PHE A 143 -4.37 9.25 13.95
N PRO A 144 -4.23 8.95 15.25
CA PRO A 144 -4.68 7.68 15.81
C PRO A 144 -6.17 7.44 15.46
N ILE A 145 -6.53 6.22 15.07
CA ILE A 145 -7.91 5.86 14.70
C ILE A 145 -8.89 6.20 15.84
N MET A 146 -8.42 6.11 17.09
CA MET A 146 -9.21 6.45 18.27
C MET A 146 -9.58 7.95 18.37
N SER A 147 -8.87 8.83 17.68
CA SER A 147 -9.20 10.26 17.61
C SER A 147 -10.30 10.56 16.59
N LEU A 148 -10.64 9.62 15.71
CA LEU A 148 -11.70 9.79 14.73
C LEU A 148 -13.08 9.73 15.40
N PRO A 149 -14.09 10.44 14.85
CA PRO A 149 -15.49 10.32 15.28
C PRO A 149 -15.97 8.86 15.23
N ILE A 150 -16.75 8.44 16.23
CA ILE A 150 -17.13 7.03 16.44
C ILE A 150 -17.83 6.39 15.23
N PHE A 151 -18.54 7.19 14.45
CA PHE A 151 -19.26 6.74 13.25
C PHE A 151 -18.33 6.55 12.03
N ILE A 152 -17.12 7.13 12.04
CA ILE A 152 -16.14 6.98 10.94
C ILE A 152 -15.15 5.82 11.23
N ARG A 153 -14.91 5.49 12.49
CA ARG A 153 -13.99 4.40 12.88
C ARG A 153 -14.23 3.07 12.17
N PRO A 154 -15.48 2.59 12.00
CA PRO A 154 -15.73 1.33 11.29
C PRO A 154 -15.22 1.35 9.85
N LEU A 155 -15.22 2.51 9.19
CA LEU A 155 -14.71 2.67 7.84
C LEU A 155 -13.19 2.44 7.78
N SER A 156 -12.46 2.85 8.82
CA SER A 156 -11.00 2.60 8.93
C SER A 156 -10.69 1.11 8.92
N TYR A 157 -11.47 0.28 9.59
CA TYR A 157 -11.27 -1.16 9.65
C TYR A 157 -11.66 -1.91 8.36
N ILE A 158 -12.38 -1.28 7.44
CA ILE A 158 -12.66 -1.83 6.11
C ILE A 158 -11.46 -1.61 5.17
N LEU A 159 -10.59 -0.66 5.48
CA LEU A 159 -9.44 -0.32 4.64
C LEU A 159 -8.25 -1.24 4.95
N PRO A 160 -7.69 -1.93 3.94
CA PRO A 160 -6.64 -2.91 4.18
C PRO A 160 -5.34 -2.31 4.73
N VAL A 161 -5.02 -1.08 4.35
CA VAL A 161 -3.79 -0.39 4.75
C VAL A 161 -3.76 -0.12 6.26
N THR A 162 -4.91 -0.04 6.92
CA THR A 162 -5.06 0.18 8.37
C THR A 162 -4.23 -0.82 9.18
N TYR A 163 -4.31 -2.09 8.84
CA TYR A 163 -3.61 -3.17 9.54
C TYR A 163 -2.10 -3.11 9.33
N GLY A 164 -1.66 -2.73 8.13
CA GLY A 164 -0.25 -2.51 7.85
C GLY A 164 0.33 -1.33 8.63
N VAL A 165 -0.44 -0.25 8.75
CA VAL A 165 -0.08 0.93 9.55
C VAL A 165 0.02 0.59 11.03
N ASP A 166 -0.92 -0.21 11.56
CA ASP A 166 -0.91 -0.64 12.97
C ASP A 166 0.35 -1.46 13.29
N ILE A 167 0.73 -2.41 12.41
CA ILE A 167 2.00 -3.15 12.54
C ILE A 167 3.20 -2.21 12.55
N LEU A 168 3.24 -1.23 11.64
CA LEU A 168 4.37 -0.30 11.55
C LEU A 168 4.46 0.62 12.76
N HIS A 169 3.32 1.11 13.28
CA HIS A 169 3.30 1.88 14.53
C HIS A 169 3.78 1.03 15.71
N GLY A 170 3.27 -0.19 15.84
CA GLY A 170 3.73 -1.10 16.89
C GLY A 170 5.22 -1.44 16.81
N ALA A 171 5.75 -1.58 15.58
CA ALA A 171 7.17 -1.88 15.37
C ALA A 171 8.11 -0.70 15.63
N VAL A 172 7.64 0.55 15.45
CA VAL A 172 8.45 1.77 15.62
C VAL A 172 8.27 2.39 17.00
N SER A 173 7.01 2.48 17.49
CA SER A 173 6.67 3.21 18.72
C SER A 173 6.23 2.27 19.86
N GLY A 174 6.02 1.00 19.59
CA GLY A 174 5.45 0.05 20.55
C GLY A 174 3.93 0.18 20.74
N GLU A 175 3.29 1.17 20.14
CA GLU A 175 1.86 1.41 20.22
C GLU A 175 1.14 0.68 19.08
N HIS A 176 0.26 -0.26 19.38
CA HIS A 176 -0.58 -0.98 18.44
C HIS A 176 -2.00 -1.15 19.00
N ILE A 177 -2.98 -1.23 18.08
CA ILE A 177 -4.39 -1.35 18.42
C ILE A 177 -4.80 -2.82 18.51
N MET A 178 -4.29 -3.64 17.58
CA MET A 178 -4.60 -5.06 17.46
C MET A 178 -3.33 -5.92 17.65
N SER A 179 -3.48 -7.23 17.81
CA SER A 179 -2.31 -8.10 17.84
C SER A 179 -1.68 -8.22 16.46
N PHE A 180 -0.36 -8.16 16.37
CA PHE A 180 0.39 -8.28 15.12
C PHE A 180 -0.04 -9.49 14.26
N THR A 181 -0.32 -10.63 14.92
CA THR A 181 -0.77 -11.84 14.22
C THR A 181 -2.10 -11.63 13.51
N LEU A 182 -3.06 -10.95 14.14
CA LEU A 182 -4.35 -10.63 13.53
C LEU A 182 -4.18 -9.67 12.35
N ASP A 183 -3.36 -8.64 12.50
CA ASP A 183 -3.10 -7.67 11.44
C ASP A 183 -2.48 -8.33 10.21
N PHE A 184 -1.49 -9.21 10.41
CA PHE A 184 -0.88 -9.98 9.32
C PHE A 184 -1.88 -10.90 8.62
N ILE A 185 -2.75 -11.58 9.37
CA ILE A 185 -3.78 -12.48 8.82
C ILE A 185 -4.79 -11.68 8.01
N ILE A 186 -5.30 -10.56 8.54
CA ILE A 186 -6.30 -9.74 7.86
C ILE A 186 -5.69 -9.11 6.61
N LEU A 187 -4.49 -8.57 6.71
CA LEU A 187 -3.79 -7.97 5.57
C LEU A 187 -3.53 -9.01 4.46
N GLY A 188 -3.12 -10.23 4.84
CA GLY A 188 -2.98 -11.35 3.92
C GLY A 188 -4.30 -11.78 3.26
N ALA A 189 -5.39 -11.81 4.02
CA ALA A 189 -6.72 -12.08 3.48
C ALA A 189 -7.16 -11.03 2.45
N PHE A 190 -6.90 -9.75 2.70
CA PHE A 190 -7.15 -8.68 1.73
C PHE A 190 -6.33 -8.87 0.43
N CYS A 191 -5.06 -9.30 0.53
CA CYS A 191 -4.26 -9.61 -0.65
C CYS A 191 -4.93 -10.67 -1.53
N ILE A 192 -5.39 -11.76 -0.92
CA ILE A 192 -6.04 -12.86 -1.63
C ILE A 192 -7.36 -12.39 -2.27
N VAL A 193 -8.18 -11.67 -1.52
CA VAL A 193 -9.49 -11.18 -2.00
C VAL A 193 -9.31 -10.19 -3.16
N LEU A 194 -8.43 -9.20 -3.04
CA LEU A 194 -8.19 -8.21 -4.09
C LEU A 194 -7.62 -8.86 -5.35
N PHE A 195 -6.70 -9.80 -5.21
CA PHE A 195 -6.16 -10.52 -6.35
C PHE A 195 -7.23 -11.35 -7.06
N ALA A 196 -8.02 -12.13 -6.30
CA ALA A 196 -9.11 -12.94 -6.86
C ALA A 196 -10.17 -12.07 -7.57
N LEU A 197 -10.55 -10.94 -6.98
CA LEU A 197 -11.49 -10.00 -7.59
C LEU A 197 -10.92 -9.39 -8.89
N SER A 198 -9.64 -9.03 -8.88
CA SER A 198 -8.97 -8.50 -10.07
C SER A 198 -8.94 -9.52 -11.20
N LEU A 199 -8.55 -10.77 -10.92
CA LEU A 199 -8.56 -11.86 -11.92
C LEU A 199 -9.96 -12.13 -12.46
N ARG A 200 -10.98 -12.16 -11.59
CA ARG A 200 -12.36 -12.35 -12.01
C ARG A 200 -12.82 -11.24 -12.95
N ASN A 201 -12.47 -9.98 -12.64
CA ASN A 201 -12.82 -8.85 -13.47
C ASN A 201 -12.10 -8.88 -14.83
N ILE A 202 -10.81 -9.28 -14.87
CA ILE A 202 -10.08 -9.45 -16.12
C ILE A 202 -10.77 -10.52 -17.00
N LYS A 203 -11.04 -11.69 -16.43
CA LYS A 203 -11.71 -12.78 -17.16
C LYS A 203 -13.07 -12.31 -17.74
N ARG A 204 -13.83 -11.51 -17.01
CA ARG A 204 -15.16 -11.04 -17.44
C ARG A 204 -15.13 -9.90 -18.45
N ARG A 205 -14.14 -9.03 -18.43
CA ARG A 205 -14.13 -7.79 -19.23
C ARG A 205 -13.17 -7.82 -20.42
N TRP A 206 -12.15 -8.67 -20.35
CA TRP A 206 -11.04 -8.60 -21.31
C TRP A 206 -10.86 -9.89 -22.13
N ILE A 207 -11.46 -11.01 -21.71
CA ILE A 207 -11.27 -12.33 -22.35
C ILE A 207 -12.58 -12.87 -22.95
N VAL A 208 -13.71 -12.21 -22.74
CA VAL A 208 -15.01 -12.61 -23.33
C VAL A 208 -15.24 -11.91 -24.65
#